data_d1fd29e0c452c37612118949a59adcf2
#
_entry.id   d1fd29e0c452c37612118949a59adcf2
#
_cell.length_a   1.000
_cell.length_b   1.000
_cell.length_c   1.000
_cell.angle_alpha   90.00
_cell.angle_beta   90.00
_cell.angle_gamma   90.00
#
_symmetry.space_group_name_H-M   'P 1'
#
loop_
_entity.id
_entity.type
_entity.pdbx_description
1 polymer ?
#
loop_
_entity_poly.entity_id
_entity_poly.type
_entity_poly.pdbx_seq_one_letter_code
_entity_poly.pdbx_strand_id
1 'polypeptide(L)'
;MGISQPLPAPDILKDNRNSFESFIKSSHSIVTLILKLLNTSLGLPESTLTKVHRLEGVSGDQVRFVKAPPQPVDDRRTALGEHTDFGSVTILFNRLGGLQVLPPGADAEWQYVRPLPGHAIVNLGDAMVKFTNGLLRSNIHRVVSPPGQQADSTRYSLVYFARPEDDVPLRRLEGSSRIPELEEGVVEEAINSKDWIIRRALGRRIDVPDIEYDKSVGTEMLSRRLKV
;
A
#
# COMPACT_ATOMS: atom_id res chain seq x y z
N MET A 1 2.64 -18.00 -1.98
CA MET A 1 3.68 -18.85 -1.33
C MET A 1 4.14 -18.13 -0.07
N GLY A 2 3.92 -18.73 1.08
CA GLY A 2 4.31 -18.14 2.37
C GLY A 2 5.81 -18.26 2.64
N ILE A 3 6.25 -17.76 3.79
CA ILE A 3 7.63 -17.87 4.27
C ILE A 3 8.12 -19.34 4.27
N SER A 4 7.22 -20.30 4.40
CA SER A 4 7.47 -21.73 4.41
C SER A 4 7.91 -22.33 3.06
N GLN A 5 7.66 -21.67 1.93
CA GLN A 5 8.02 -22.15 0.60
C GLN A 5 8.92 -21.14 -0.12
N PRO A 6 10.26 -21.31 -0.06
CA PRO A 6 11.18 -20.40 -0.69
C PRO A 6 11.03 -20.40 -2.21
N LEU A 7 10.88 -19.20 -2.79
CA LEU A 7 10.96 -19.00 -4.22
C LEU A 7 12.41 -19.11 -4.70
N PRO A 8 12.65 -19.47 -5.97
CA PRO A 8 13.96 -19.31 -6.59
C PRO A 8 14.45 -17.87 -6.42
N ALA A 9 15.66 -17.71 -5.93
CA ALA A 9 16.23 -16.40 -5.62
C ALA A 9 17.73 -16.39 -5.93
N PRO A 10 18.31 -15.22 -6.26
CA PRO A 10 19.77 -15.03 -6.33
C PRO A 10 20.45 -15.43 -5.01
N ASP A 11 21.70 -15.84 -5.07
CA ASP A 11 22.44 -16.35 -3.92
C ASP A 11 22.53 -15.32 -2.79
N ILE A 12 22.75 -14.05 -3.11
CA ILE A 12 22.75 -12.95 -2.11
C ILE A 12 21.47 -12.90 -1.27
N LEU A 13 20.32 -13.26 -1.82
CA LEU A 13 19.06 -13.33 -1.07
C LEU A 13 18.97 -14.62 -0.26
N LYS A 14 19.50 -15.73 -0.78
CA LYS A 14 19.56 -17.00 -0.04
C LYS A 14 20.46 -16.89 1.18
N ASP A 15 21.64 -16.28 1.03
CA ASP A 15 22.63 -16.10 2.10
C ASP A 15 22.12 -15.17 3.22
N ASN A 16 21.23 -14.24 2.89
CA ASN A 16 20.64 -13.31 3.84
C ASN A 16 19.17 -13.65 4.25
N ARG A 17 18.72 -14.86 3.96
CA ARG A 17 17.34 -15.30 4.17
C ARG A 17 16.85 -15.05 5.60
N ASN A 18 17.64 -15.38 6.61
CA ASN A 18 17.27 -15.18 8.01
C ASN A 18 16.97 -13.73 8.35
N SER A 19 17.72 -12.78 7.76
CA SER A 19 17.50 -11.34 7.94
C SER A 19 16.17 -10.91 7.33
N PHE A 20 15.83 -11.41 6.14
CA PHE A 20 14.56 -11.13 5.48
C PHE A 20 13.38 -11.73 6.22
N GLU A 21 13.49 -12.97 6.68
CA GLU A 21 12.44 -13.61 7.48
C GLU A 21 12.20 -12.87 8.81
N SER A 22 13.26 -12.47 9.49
CA SER A 22 13.16 -11.67 10.71
C SER A 22 12.48 -10.33 10.45
N PHE A 23 12.85 -9.65 9.35
CA PHE A 23 12.23 -8.39 8.94
C PHE A 23 10.74 -8.57 8.62
N ILE A 24 10.38 -9.61 7.87
CA ILE A 24 8.99 -9.91 7.52
C ILE A 24 8.16 -10.17 8.78
N LYS A 25 8.64 -11.03 9.68
CA LYS A 25 7.95 -11.37 10.94
C LYS A 25 7.75 -10.13 11.81
N SER A 26 8.77 -9.29 11.95
CA SER A 26 8.69 -8.05 12.73
C SER A 26 7.71 -7.05 12.11
N SER A 27 7.78 -6.86 10.79
CA SER A 27 6.86 -5.97 10.07
C SER A 27 5.41 -6.47 10.16
N HIS A 28 5.18 -7.77 9.99
CA HIS A 28 3.86 -8.36 10.13
C HIS A 28 3.30 -8.23 11.55
N SER A 29 4.14 -8.32 12.58
CA SER A 29 3.72 -8.08 13.98
C SER A 29 3.22 -6.65 14.18
N ILE A 30 3.91 -5.66 13.59
CA ILE A 30 3.46 -4.26 13.61
C ILE A 30 2.13 -4.10 12.85
N VAL A 31 2.00 -4.70 11.65
CA VAL A 31 0.74 -4.71 10.90
C VAL A 31 -0.39 -5.31 11.73
N THR A 32 -0.15 -6.45 12.37
CA THR A 32 -1.14 -7.12 13.23
C THR A 32 -1.61 -6.20 14.37
N LEU A 33 -0.68 -5.46 15.00
CA LEU A 33 -1.02 -4.47 16.03
C LEU A 33 -1.90 -3.36 15.45
N ILE A 34 -1.52 -2.79 14.30
CA ILE A 34 -2.30 -1.74 13.64
C ILE A 34 -3.70 -2.24 13.30
N LEU A 35 -3.82 -3.44 12.72
CA LEU A 35 -5.10 -4.06 12.38
C LEU A 35 -5.98 -4.31 13.61
N LYS A 36 -5.41 -4.72 14.75
CA LYS A 36 -6.13 -4.86 16.02
C LYS A 36 -6.69 -3.51 16.51
N LEU A 37 -5.87 -2.47 16.48
CA LEU A 37 -6.28 -1.13 16.88
C LEU A 37 -7.37 -0.59 15.96
N LEU A 38 -7.24 -0.75 14.65
CA LEU A 38 -8.26 -0.38 13.68
C LEU A 38 -9.54 -1.19 13.88
N ASN A 39 -9.45 -2.51 14.11
CA ASN A 39 -10.60 -3.37 14.38
C ASN A 39 -11.42 -2.86 15.57
N THR A 40 -10.74 -2.53 16.67
CA THR A 40 -11.37 -1.96 17.87
C THR A 40 -11.96 -0.58 17.58
N SER A 41 -11.20 0.30 16.92
CA SER A 41 -11.65 1.66 16.58
C SER A 41 -12.83 1.69 15.63
N LEU A 42 -12.92 0.72 14.73
CA LEU A 42 -14.05 0.54 13.81
C LEU A 42 -15.26 -0.13 14.47
N GLY A 43 -15.13 -0.68 15.69
CA GLY A 43 -16.20 -1.42 16.34
C GLY A 43 -16.56 -2.73 15.65
N LEU A 44 -15.60 -3.35 14.97
CA LEU A 44 -15.78 -4.64 14.30
C LEU A 44 -15.75 -5.79 15.30
N PRO A 45 -16.40 -6.92 15.00
CA PRO A 45 -16.25 -8.15 15.77
C PRO A 45 -14.79 -8.53 15.93
N GLU A 46 -14.44 -9.20 17.02
CA GLU A 46 -13.07 -9.54 17.35
C GLU A 46 -12.36 -10.25 16.17
N SER A 47 -11.12 -9.85 15.95
CA SER A 47 -10.24 -10.45 14.93
C SER A 47 -10.72 -10.35 13.47
N THR A 48 -11.75 -9.56 13.16
CA THR A 48 -12.27 -9.43 11.78
C THR A 48 -11.19 -9.09 10.79
N LEU A 49 -10.33 -8.11 11.09
CA LEU A 49 -9.23 -7.72 10.21
C LEU A 49 -8.05 -8.70 10.29
N THR A 50 -7.68 -9.16 11.48
CA THR A 50 -6.48 -9.99 11.63
C THR A 50 -6.64 -11.41 11.09
N LYS A 51 -7.86 -11.96 11.10
CA LYS A 51 -8.13 -13.31 10.57
C LYS A 51 -7.94 -13.45 9.07
N VAL A 52 -7.97 -12.32 8.34
CA VAL A 52 -7.78 -12.27 6.88
C VAL A 52 -6.40 -11.74 6.47
N HIS A 53 -5.49 -11.60 7.45
CA HIS A 53 -4.11 -11.15 7.27
C HIS A 53 -3.14 -12.02 8.06
N ARG A 54 -3.27 -13.33 7.96
CA ARG A 54 -2.39 -14.26 8.71
C ARG A 54 -1.02 -14.31 8.04
N LEU A 55 0.05 -14.35 8.83
CA LEU A 55 1.43 -14.45 8.31
C LEU A 55 1.61 -15.68 7.40
N GLU A 56 1.00 -16.80 7.77
CA GLU A 56 1.08 -18.07 7.02
C GLU A 56 -0.02 -18.21 5.96
N GLY A 57 -0.91 -17.21 5.84
CA GLY A 57 -1.96 -17.19 4.82
C GLY A 57 -1.36 -16.96 3.42
N VAL A 58 -2.01 -17.52 2.41
CA VAL A 58 -1.63 -17.25 1.01
C VAL A 58 -2.11 -15.85 0.65
N SER A 59 -1.19 -14.94 0.48
CA SER A 59 -1.48 -13.53 0.20
C SER A 59 -0.49 -12.95 -0.82
N GLY A 60 -0.83 -11.78 -1.32
CA GLY A 60 0.09 -10.99 -2.14
C GLY A 60 1.07 -10.13 -1.33
N ASP A 61 1.33 -10.43 -0.04
CA ASP A 61 2.30 -9.70 0.77
C ASP A 61 3.65 -9.60 0.06
N GLN A 62 4.28 -8.44 0.17
CA GLN A 62 5.51 -8.19 -0.57
C GLN A 62 6.49 -7.35 0.22
N VAL A 63 7.76 -7.74 0.19
CA VAL A 63 8.89 -6.87 0.53
C VAL A 63 9.49 -6.30 -0.74
N ARG A 64 9.72 -5.00 -0.78
CA ARG A 64 10.36 -4.33 -1.91
C ARG A 64 11.55 -3.51 -1.46
N PHE A 65 12.69 -3.73 -2.10
CA PHE A 65 13.89 -2.92 -1.98
C PHE A 65 13.98 -2.02 -3.19
N VAL A 66 14.10 -0.72 -2.97
CA VAL A 66 14.21 0.25 -4.05
C VAL A 66 15.50 1.04 -3.88
N LYS A 67 16.32 1.05 -4.92
CA LYS A 67 17.51 1.88 -5.05
C LYS A 67 17.27 2.92 -6.14
N ALA A 68 17.27 4.18 -5.76
CA ALA A 68 17.18 5.32 -6.67
C ALA A 68 18.51 6.09 -6.64
N PRO A 69 19.34 6.00 -7.69
CA PRO A 69 20.58 6.78 -7.76
C PRO A 69 20.27 8.28 -7.89
N PRO A 70 21.24 9.16 -7.58
CA PRO A 70 21.10 10.59 -7.83
C PRO A 70 20.83 10.85 -9.32
N GLN A 71 20.04 11.87 -9.60
CA GLN A 71 19.73 12.29 -10.96
C GLN A 71 20.37 13.67 -11.23
N PRO A 72 20.83 13.94 -12.46
CA PRO A 72 21.29 15.26 -12.86
C PRO A 72 20.26 16.33 -12.56
N VAL A 73 20.72 17.55 -12.23
CA VAL A 73 19.83 18.65 -11.81
C VAL A 73 18.81 19.00 -12.89
N ASP A 74 19.19 18.90 -14.14
CA ASP A 74 18.40 19.17 -15.35
C ASP A 74 17.48 17.99 -15.76
N ASP A 75 17.62 16.83 -15.14
CA ASP A 75 16.84 15.62 -15.45
C ASP A 75 16.21 14.97 -14.19
N ARG A 76 15.86 15.76 -13.19
CA ARG A 76 15.21 15.27 -11.94
C ARG A 76 13.76 14.94 -12.19
N ARG A 77 13.50 13.69 -12.58
CA ARG A 77 12.16 13.16 -12.82
C ARG A 77 11.53 12.58 -11.55
N THR A 78 10.23 12.40 -11.63
CA THR A 78 9.50 11.61 -10.62
C THR A 78 10.01 10.17 -10.66
N ALA A 79 10.59 9.71 -9.55
CA ALA A 79 11.13 8.36 -9.44
C ALA A 79 10.02 7.28 -9.39
N LEU A 80 8.86 7.64 -8.82
CA LEU A 80 7.65 6.82 -8.81
C LEU A 80 6.45 7.76 -8.92
N GLY A 81 5.63 7.57 -9.96
CA GLY A 81 4.44 8.35 -10.25
C GLY A 81 3.39 8.29 -9.14
N GLU A 82 2.44 9.18 -9.21
CA GLU A 82 1.32 9.25 -8.25
C GLU A 82 0.48 7.98 -8.26
N HIS A 83 0.14 7.50 -7.07
CA HIS A 83 -0.62 6.28 -6.88
C HIS A 83 -1.14 6.15 -5.45
N THR A 84 -2.05 5.20 -5.27
CA THR A 84 -2.41 4.61 -3.98
C THR A 84 -1.84 3.21 -3.87
N ASP A 85 -1.65 2.71 -2.65
CA ASP A 85 -1.27 1.32 -2.42
C ASP A 85 -2.49 0.38 -2.54
N PHE A 86 -2.26 -0.85 -2.99
CA PHE A 86 -3.33 -1.79 -3.31
C PHE A 86 -3.89 -2.54 -2.12
N GLY A 87 -3.04 -2.77 -1.11
CA GLY A 87 -3.32 -3.62 0.04
C GLY A 87 -3.98 -2.90 1.20
N SER A 88 -3.71 -3.39 2.39
CA SER A 88 -4.30 -2.90 3.63
C SER A 88 -3.38 -1.92 4.36
N VAL A 89 -2.16 -2.32 4.63
CA VAL A 89 -1.17 -1.52 5.39
C VAL A 89 0.18 -1.60 4.72
N THR A 90 0.81 -0.46 4.53
CA THR A 90 2.19 -0.35 4.05
C THR A 90 3.08 0.18 5.15
N ILE A 91 4.25 -0.43 5.35
CA ILE A 91 5.30 0.05 6.25
C ILE A 91 6.52 0.38 5.42
N LEU A 92 6.92 1.65 5.42
CA LEU A 92 8.05 2.17 4.66
C LEU A 92 9.17 2.62 5.60
N PHE A 93 10.37 2.16 5.28
CA PHE A 93 11.63 2.61 5.89
C PHE A 93 12.46 3.34 4.84
N ASN A 94 12.85 4.58 5.13
CA ASN A 94 13.73 5.39 4.31
C ASN A 94 14.53 6.35 5.20
N ARG A 95 15.65 6.83 4.69
CA ARG A 95 16.52 7.80 5.39
C ARG A 95 16.52 9.17 4.72
N LEU A 96 16.29 9.20 3.40
CA LEU A 96 16.26 10.44 2.61
C LEU A 96 14.82 10.81 2.29
N GLY A 97 14.55 12.09 2.11
CA GLY A 97 13.25 12.62 1.69
C GLY A 97 12.81 12.13 0.29
N GLY A 98 11.93 12.90 -0.33
CA GLY A 98 11.42 12.62 -1.67
C GLY A 98 10.04 11.96 -1.70
N LEU A 99 9.56 11.36 -0.61
CA LEU A 99 8.15 10.97 -0.51
C LEU A 99 7.29 12.21 -0.38
N GLN A 100 6.28 12.31 -1.24
CA GLN A 100 5.23 13.32 -1.17
C GLN A 100 3.87 12.66 -1.07
N VAL A 101 2.98 13.24 -0.28
CA VAL A 101 1.57 12.86 -0.17
C VAL A 101 0.70 14.01 -0.63
N LEU A 102 -0.45 13.68 -1.20
CA LEU A 102 -1.48 14.63 -1.59
C LEU A 102 -2.62 14.55 -0.58
N PRO A 103 -2.76 15.53 0.33
CA PRO A 103 -3.87 15.57 1.28
C PRO A 103 -5.21 15.61 0.56
N PRO A 104 -6.32 15.20 1.20
CA PRO A 104 -7.65 15.38 0.63
C PRO A 104 -8.02 16.86 0.55
N GLY A 105 -8.73 17.25 -0.50
CA GLY A 105 -9.22 18.63 -0.71
C GLY A 105 -9.06 19.09 -2.16
N ALA A 106 -9.90 20.02 -2.60
CA ALA A 106 -9.89 20.54 -3.97
C ALA A 106 -8.59 21.31 -4.29
N ASP A 107 -8.09 22.06 -3.30
CA ASP A 107 -6.89 22.90 -3.43
C ASP A 107 -5.65 22.25 -2.77
N ALA A 108 -5.64 20.91 -2.68
CA ALA A 108 -4.57 20.20 -2.02
C ALA A 108 -3.27 20.26 -2.83
N GLU A 109 -2.19 20.62 -2.15
CA GLU A 109 -0.84 20.62 -2.69
C GLU A 109 -0.04 19.41 -2.18
N TRP A 110 0.97 19.00 -2.96
CA TRP A 110 1.90 17.95 -2.58
C TRP A 110 2.73 18.35 -1.37
N GLN A 111 2.68 17.53 -0.32
CA GLN A 111 3.42 17.74 0.91
C GLN A 111 4.52 16.69 1.07
N TYR A 112 5.73 17.13 1.43
CA TYR A 112 6.83 16.23 1.74
C TYR A 112 6.60 15.54 3.09
N VAL A 113 6.85 14.22 3.10
CA VAL A 113 6.92 13.43 4.33
C VAL A 113 8.39 13.34 4.76
N ARG A 114 8.73 13.98 5.88
CA ARG A 114 10.08 13.96 6.41
C ARG A 114 10.37 12.62 7.08
N PRO A 115 11.42 11.88 6.67
CA PRO A 115 11.87 10.71 7.41
C PRO A 115 12.40 11.11 8.79
N LEU A 116 12.06 10.36 9.81
CA LEU A 116 12.57 10.53 11.16
C LEU A 116 13.43 9.32 11.53
N PRO A 117 14.65 9.51 12.10
CA PRO A 117 15.46 8.40 12.58
C PRO A 117 14.69 7.51 13.56
N GLY A 118 14.82 6.20 13.41
CA GLY A 118 14.12 5.24 14.28
C GLY A 118 12.62 5.09 14.05
N HIS A 119 12.05 5.74 13.02
CA HIS A 119 10.63 5.66 12.69
C HIS A 119 10.40 4.99 11.34
N ALA A 120 9.25 4.36 11.19
CA ALA A 120 8.70 3.93 9.91
C ALA A 120 7.54 4.84 9.54
N ILE A 121 7.33 5.02 8.23
CA ILE A 121 6.15 5.68 7.69
C ILE A 121 5.11 4.59 7.42
N VAL A 122 3.89 4.81 7.91
CA VAL A 122 2.77 3.88 7.73
C VAL A 122 1.64 4.57 6.98
N ASN A 123 1.10 3.88 5.99
CA ASN A 123 -0.11 4.30 5.29
C ASN A 123 -1.07 3.13 5.06
N LEU A 124 -2.33 3.45 4.85
CA LEU A 124 -3.36 2.49 4.48
C LEU A 124 -3.49 2.44 2.96
N GLY A 125 -3.91 1.29 2.46
CA GLY A 125 -4.15 1.06 1.04
C GLY A 125 -5.61 0.85 0.69
N ASP A 126 -5.89 0.62 -0.59
CA ASP A 126 -7.23 0.56 -1.17
C ASP A 126 -8.12 -0.55 -0.61
N ALA A 127 -7.52 -1.66 -0.13
CA ALA A 127 -8.29 -2.71 0.53
C ALA A 127 -9.00 -2.18 1.78
N MET A 128 -8.36 -1.29 2.55
CA MET A 128 -8.99 -0.68 3.74
C MET A 128 -10.09 0.30 3.34
N VAL A 129 -9.96 0.99 2.21
CA VAL A 129 -11.04 1.84 1.67
C VAL A 129 -12.27 0.99 1.36
N LYS A 130 -12.08 -0.15 0.66
CA LYS A 130 -13.16 -1.09 0.33
C LYS A 130 -13.80 -1.69 1.59
N PHE A 131 -13.00 -2.18 2.53
CA PHE A 131 -13.47 -2.76 3.79
C PHE A 131 -14.30 -1.79 4.62
N THR A 132 -14.04 -0.51 4.51
CA THR A 132 -14.69 0.52 5.35
C THR A 132 -15.61 1.45 4.58
N ASN A 133 -15.97 1.09 3.36
CA ASN A 133 -16.82 1.91 2.48
C ASN A 133 -16.39 3.38 2.47
N GLY A 134 -15.08 3.63 2.30
CA GLY A 134 -14.49 4.96 2.22
C GLY A 134 -14.28 5.70 3.55
N LEU A 135 -14.64 5.13 4.71
CA LEU A 135 -14.38 5.75 6.02
C LEU A 135 -12.88 5.92 6.26
N LEU A 136 -12.08 4.89 6.00
CA LEU A 136 -10.63 4.98 5.96
C LEU A 136 -10.17 5.32 4.54
N ARG A 137 -9.06 6.04 4.44
CA ARG A 137 -8.56 6.56 3.17
C ARG A 137 -7.24 5.93 2.79
N SER A 138 -7.04 5.76 1.48
CA SER A 138 -5.76 5.43 0.86
C SER A 138 -5.20 6.70 0.23
N ASN A 139 -4.18 7.28 0.83
CA ASN A 139 -3.64 8.56 0.37
C ASN A 139 -2.84 8.41 -0.93
N ILE A 140 -3.10 9.31 -1.89
CA ILE A 140 -2.30 9.43 -3.09
C ILE A 140 -0.91 9.93 -2.69
N HIS A 141 0.11 9.25 -3.17
CA HIS A 141 1.51 9.61 -2.91
C HIS A 141 2.39 9.38 -4.13
N ARG A 142 3.56 10.00 -4.14
CA ARG A 142 4.59 9.85 -5.18
C ARG A 142 5.98 9.96 -4.58
N VAL A 143 6.99 9.54 -5.34
CA VAL A 143 8.39 9.71 -4.97
C VAL A 143 9.07 10.57 -6.02
N VAL A 144 9.61 11.69 -5.57
CA VAL A 144 10.39 12.63 -6.37
C VAL A 144 11.85 12.63 -5.90
N SER A 145 12.73 13.35 -6.61
CA SER A 145 14.10 13.57 -6.14
C SER A 145 14.09 14.16 -4.73
N PRO A 146 14.92 13.66 -3.80
CA PRO A 146 15.02 14.23 -2.46
C PRO A 146 15.35 15.73 -2.49
N PRO A 147 14.90 16.51 -1.49
CA PRO A 147 15.15 17.96 -1.49
C PRO A 147 16.59 18.31 -1.13
N GLY A 148 17.06 19.43 -1.70
CA GLY A 148 18.39 20.00 -1.40
C GLY A 148 19.54 19.04 -1.70
N GLN A 149 20.56 19.04 -0.87
CA GLN A 149 21.77 18.21 -1.01
C GLN A 149 21.49 16.69 -0.94
N GLN A 150 20.35 16.28 -0.42
CA GLN A 150 19.97 14.86 -0.40
C GLN A 150 19.79 14.29 -1.82
N ALA A 151 19.51 15.15 -2.80
CA ALA A 151 19.35 14.75 -4.19
C ALA A 151 20.63 14.19 -4.83
N ASP A 152 21.79 14.52 -4.26
CA ASP A 152 23.11 14.08 -4.75
C ASP A 152 23.51 12.71 -4.17
N SER A 153 22.62 12.09 -3.36
CA SER A 153 22.84 10.80 -2.72
C SER A 153 21.90 9.74 -3.25
N THR A 154 22.38 8.50 -3.30
CA THR A 154 21.51 7.35 -3.61
C THR A 154 20.45 7.16 -2.52
N ARG A 155 19.18 7.17 -2.92
CA ARG A 155 18.05 6.94 -2.02
C ARG A 155 17.71 5.44 -1.99
N TYR A 156 17.65 4.88 -0.78
CA TYR A 156 17.16 3.54 -0.54
C TYR A 156 15.81 3.58 0.17
N SER A 157 14.91 2.69 -0.22
CA SER A 157 13.65 2.42 0.47
C SER A 157 13.49 0.93 0.68
N LEU A 158 13.01 0.57 1.85
CA LEU A 158 12.59 -0.80 2.18
C LEU A 158 11.11 -0.72 2.55
N VAL A 159 10.29 -1.50 1.87
CA VAL A 159 8.83 -1.43 2.01
C VAL A 159 8.27 -2.82 2.27
N TYR A 160 7.41 -2.94 3.27
CA TYR A 160 6.56 -4.10 3.49
C TYR A 160 5.12 -3.74 3.17
N PHE A 161 4.52 -4.46 2.21
CA PHE A 161 3.13 -4.33 1.84
C PHE A 161 2.35 -5.51 2.42
N ALA A 162 1.44 -5.23 3.35
CA ALA A 162 0.49 -6.21 3.85
C ALA A 162 -0.81 -6.14 3.06
N ARG A 163 -1.32 -7.31 2.68
CA ARG A 163 -2.52 -7.49 1.87
C ARG A 163 -3.43 -8.54 2.49
N PRO A 164 -4.75 -8.45 2.30
CA PRO A 164 -5.61 -9.56 2.69
C PRO A 164 -5.20 -10.84 1.94
N GLU A 165 -5.52 -12.00 2.51
CA GLU A 165 -5.31 -13.29 1.85
C GLU A 165 -6.01 -13.32 0.50
N ASP A 166 -5.47 -14.09 -0.44
CA ASP A 166 -5.79 -14.05 -1.88
C ASP A 166 -7.29 -14.17 -2.19
N ASP A 167 -8.00 -15.04 -1.47
CA ASP A 167 -9.42 -15.36 -1.66
C ASP A 167 -10.38 -14.44 -0.90
N VAL A 168 -9.86 -13.50 -0.11
CA VAL A 168 -10.69 -12.58 0.69
C VAL A 168 -11.42 -11.59 -0.22
N PRO A 169 -12.76 -11.54 -0.19
CA PRO A 169 -13.53 -10.56 -0.93
C PRO A 169 -13.27 -9.14 -0.42
N LEU A 170 -12.94 -8.22 -1.31
CA LEU A 170 -12.76 -6.80 -0.99
C LEU A 170 -14.09 -6.08 -1.06
N ARG A 171 -14.87 -6.18 0.00
CA ARG A 171 -16.16 -5.55 0.17
C ARG A 171 -16.31 -4.97 1.56
N ARG A 172 -17.33 -4.13 1.75
CA ARG A 172 -17.67 -3.55 3.04
C ARG A 172 -17.74 -4.64 4.12
N LEU A 173 -17.10 -4.39 5.26
CA LEU A 173 -17.15 -5.29 6.42
C LEU A 173 -18.44 -5.06 7.20
N GLU A 174 -19.05 -6.15 7.63
CA GLU A 174 -20.26 -6.17 8.43
C GLU A 174 -19.96 -6.18 9.93
N GLY A 175 -21.01 -5.93 10.75
CA GLY A 175 -20.92 -6.02 12.21
C GLY A 175 -20.37 -4.77 12.88
N SER A 176 -20.26 -3.65 12.17
CA SER A 176 -19.90 -2.35 12.71
C SER A 176 -20.94 -1.29 12.37
N SER A 177 -21.40 -0.56 13.36
CA SER A 177 -22.24 0.63 13.16
C SER A 177 -21.45 1.90 12.79
N ARG A 178 -20.12 1.82 12.79
CA ARG A 178 -19.24 2.95 12.44
C ARG A 178 -18.90 3.00 10.96
N ILE A 179 -18.92 1.84 10.29
CA ILE A 179 -18.68 1.75 8.85
C ILE A 179 -19.97 2.17 8.13
N PRO A 180 -19.93 3.20 7.27
CA PRO A 180 -21.11 3.64 6.54
C PRO A 180 -21.77 2.50 5.76
N GLU A 181 -23.10 2.51 5.72
CA GLU A 181 -23.85 1.61 4.84
C GLU A 181 -23.61 1.98 3.37
N LEU A 182 -23.84 1.03 2.47
CA LEU A 182 -23.85 1.32 1.05
C LEU A 182 -25.06 2.20 0.72
N GLU A 183 -24.89 3.11 -0.21
CA GLU A 183 -26.01 3.89 -0.75
C GLU A 183 -27.01 2.96 -1.42
N GLU A 184 -28.30 3.35 -1.40
CA GLU A 184 -29.37 2.55 -2.01
C GLU A 184 -29.09 2.34 -3.51
N GLY A 185 -29.19 1.10 -3.96
CA GLY A 185 -28.94 0.71 -5.34
C GLY A 185 -27.46 0.49 -5.70
N VAL A 186 -26.53 0.76 -4.79
CA VAL A 186 -25.10 0.45 -5.01
C VAL A 186 -24.84 -1.04 -4.81
N VAL A 187 -24.27 -1.66 -5.83
CA VAL A 187 -23.81 -3.06 -5.78
C VAL A 187 -22.29 -3.08 -5.75
N GLU A 188 -21.73 -3.69 -4.73
CA GLU A 188 -20.28 -3.86 -4.64
C GLU A 188 -19.77 -4.82 -5.71
N GLU A 189 -18.62 -4.49 -6.26
CA GLU A 189 -17.93 -5.39 -7.19
C GLU A 189 -17.48 -6.66 -6.47
N ALA A 190 -17.83 -7.81 -7.01
CA ALA A 190 -17.37 -9.11 -6.52
C ALA A 190 -15.92 -9.37 -6.96
N ILE A 191 -14.96 -8.80 -6.24
CA ILE A 191 -13.52 -8.98 -6.49
C ILE A 191 -12.82 -9.43 -5.22
N ASN A 192 -11.95 -10.44 -5.33
CA ASN A 192 -11.09 -10.87 -4.23
C ASN A 192 -9.75 -10.08 -4.22
N SER A 193 -8.98 -10.25 -3.15
CA SER A 193 -7.70 -9.58 -2.96
C SER A 193 -6.72 -9.85 -4.10
N LYS A 194 -6.58 -11.11 -4.53
CA LYS A 194 -5.65 -11.50 -5.60
C LYS A 194 -6.00 -10.85 -6.93
N ASP A 195 -7.25 -10.93 -7.35
CA ASP A 195 -7.70 -10.39 -8.64
C ASP A 195 -7.61 -8.86 -8.64
N TRP A 196 -7.91 -8.22 -7.51
CA TRP A 196 -7.70 -6.79 -7.32
C TRP A 196 -6.22 -6.39 -7.51
N ILE A 197 -5.29 -7.11 -6.87
CA ILE A 197 -3.85 -6.84 -6.98
C ILE A 197 -3.38 -7.03 -8.42
N ILE A 198 -3.80 -8.11 -9.08
CA ILE A 198 -3.45 -8.38 -10.48
C ILE A 198 -3.95 -7.25 -11.37
N ARG A 199 -5.21 -6.86 -11.26
CA ARG A 199 -5.80 -5.75 -12.03
C ARG A 199 -5.02 -4.45 -11.82
N ARG A 200 -4.73 -4.11 -10.57
CA ARG A 200 -3.98 -2.89 -10.22
C ARG A 200 -2.53 -2.92 -10.70
N ALA A 201 -1.88 -4.08 -10.65
CA ALA A 201 -0.52 -4.24 -11.13
C ALA A 201 -0.43 -4.18 -12.66
N LEU A 202 -1.34 -4.83 -13.37
CA LEU A 202 -1.39 -4.82 -14.84
C LEU A 202 -1.77 -3.43 -15.38
N GLY A 203 -2.74 -2.75 -14.79
CA GLY A 203 -3.15 -1.42 -15.21
C GLY A 203 -2.08 -0.33 -15.07
N ARG A 204 -0.94 -0.63 -14.45
CA ARG A 204 0.25 0.24 -14.43
C ARG A 204 1.26 -0.08 -15.53
N ARG A 205 1.06 -1.14 -16.28
CA ARG A 205 1.94 -1.55 -17.35
C ARG A 205 1.49 -0.88 -18.64
N ILE A 206 2.35 -0.05 -19.20
CA ILE A 206 2.15 0.62 -20.50
C ILE A 206 2.25 -0.36 -21.69
N ASP A 207 2.82 -1.53 -21.47
CA ASP A 207 3.02 -2.57 -22.50
C ASP A 207 1.85 -3.57 -22.61
N VAL A 208 0.80 -3.41 -21.79
CA VAL A 208 -0.41 -4.25 -21.85
C VAL A 208 -1.55 -3.46 -22.47
N PRO A 209 -1.94 -3.74 -23.74
CA PRO A 209 -3.08 -3.11 -24.38
C PRO A 209 -4.40 -3.52 -23.69
N ASP A 210 -5.42 -2.72 -23.83
CA ASP A 210 -6.81 -2.97 -23.43
C ASP A 210 -7.14 -2.99 -21.91
N ILE A 211 -6.22 -2.57 -21.07
CA ILE A 211 -6.56 -2.29 -19.66
C ILE A 211 -6.82 -0.80 -19.50
N GLU A 212 -8.08 -0.45 -19.30
CA GLU A 212 -8.45 0.94 -19.00
C GLU A 212 -7.67 1.45 -17.81
N TYR A 213 -6.83 2.45 -18.03
CA TYR A 213 -6.01 3.07 -16.99
C TYR A 213 -6.84 3.51 -15.79
N ASP A 214 -8.07 3.96 -16.01
CA ASP A 214 -9.02 4.38 -14.98
C ASP A 214 -9.40 3.28 -14.01
N LYS A 215 -9.43 2.02 -14.44
CA LYS A 215 -9.68 0.87 -13.57
C LYS A 215 -8.48 0.51 -12.70
N SER A 216 -7.30 1.02 -13.02
CA SER A 216 -6.06 0.82 -12.26
C SER A 216 -5.78 1.93 -11.24
N VAL A 217 -6.49 3.06 -11.32
CA VAL A 217 -6.35 4.19 -10.38
C VAL A 217 -7.00 3.80 -9.06
N GLY A 218 -6.38 4.17 -7.95
CA GLY A 218 -6.93 3.85 -6.63
C GLY A 218 -8.26 4.54 -6.35
N THR A 219 -8.96 4.06 -5.33
CA THR A 219 -10.29 4.56 -4.95
C THR A 219 -10.33 6.06 -4.66
N GLU A 220 -9.23 6.65 -4.20
CA GLU A 220 -9.11 8.11 -3.98
C GLU A 220 -9.23 8.92 -5.29
N MET A 221 -8.74 8.39 -6.40
CA MET A 221 -8.83 9.06 -7.71
C MET A 221 -10.27 9.02 -8.26
N LEU A 222 -11.00 7.92 -8.04
CA LEU A 222 -12.40 7.80 -8.44
C LEU A 222 -13.27 8.84 -7.73
N SER A 223 -13.06 9.08 -6.44
CA SER A 223 -13.81 10.08 -5.67
C SER A 223 -13.57 11.51 -6.14
N ARG A 224 -12.44 11.82 -6.79
CA ARG A 224 -12.16 13.14 -7.37
C ARG A 224 -12.92 13.40 -8.67
N ARG A 225 -13.13 12.37 -9.49
CA ARG A 225 -13.84 12.49 -10.79
C ARG A 225 -15.36 12.60 -10.62
N LEU A 226 -15.90 12.04 -9.53
CA LEU A 226 -17.34 12.10 -9.24
C LEU A 226 -17.78 13.43 -8.59
N LYS A 227 -16.88 14.39 -8.40
CA LYS A 227 -17.14 15.72 -7.80
C LYS A 227 -16.93 16.86 -8.82
N VAL A 228 -17.19 16.63 -10.10
CA VAL A 228 -17.26 17.65 -11.14
C VAL A 228 -18.73 17.96 -11.43
#